data_1395db88234ceb779a226de83368ea0d
#
_entry.id   1395db88234ceb779a226de83368ea0d
#
_cell.length_a   1.000
_cell.length_b   1.000
_cell.length_c   1.000
_cell.angle_alpha   90.00
_cell.angle_beta   90.00
_cell.angle_gamma   90.00
#
_symmetry.space_group_name_H-M   'P 1'
#
loop_
_entity.id
_entity.type
_entity.pdbx_description
1 polymer ?
#
loop_
_entity_poly.entity_id
_entity_poly.type
_entity_poly.pdbx_seq_one_letter_code
_entity_poly.pdbx_strand_id
1 'polypeptide(L)'
;LRHAARLAFAFPVALLAAPALADIPDGTIKVGVLNDASGPFADQSGKGSVVAAQLAADDFAREAPGLKVQILYGDHGNKPDVGSAIVREWLDRDGVAAVTDAVNSGVALAINGVIADKHRTFLAANVGTSDLTGKFCKPTTVQWTFDTWAMGNAAARALTGVGARSVYFISFDYALGAALERDTAAAFKAMGGTVAGSVKHPLGTTDFSSYLLQAQGSGADAVAFADTGTALVDGVKQAAEFGVAPAQKLTGLFTQVTDVHAIGLPLAQGLLLTEAYYWDRDDASRAFAKRFAEKMPGRVPTENQAGVYSSVLAYLRAVKKADTIDGEAVVAEMKAKPIEDALFGTVTVRPDGRAVHAMYAYRVKAPGESTSEWDVYAPIATIPADGAFRPLADGGCPLVK
;
A
#
# COMPACT_ATOMS: atom_id res chain seq x y z
N LEU A 1 -71.58 -43.04 24.17
CA LEU A 1 -70.60 -43.11 23.15
C LEU A 1 -70.14 -41.68 22.80
N ARG A 2 -69.02 -41.20 23.39
CA ARG A 2 -68.42 -39.88 23.14
C ARG A 2 -67.08 -40.12 22.36
N HIS A 3 -67.05 -39.67 21.12
CA HIS A 3 -65.78 -39.63 20.30
C HIS A 3 -65.05 -38.33 20.59
N ALA A 4 -63.84 -38.40 21.17
CA ALA A 4 -62.96 -37.29 21.33
C ALA A 4 -62.02 -37.24 20.09
N ALA A 5 -62.22 -36.23 19.28
CA ALA A 5 -61.33 -35.95 18.18
C ALA A 5 -60.04 -35.24 18.72
N ARG A 6 -58.85 -35.85 18.53
CA ARG A 6 -57.54 -35.23 18.81
C ARG A 6 -57.10 -34.44 17.59
N LEU A 7 -57.10 -33.12 17.68
CA LEU A 7 -56.45 -32.24 16.72
C LEU A 7 -54.90 -32.27 16.99
N ALA A 8 -54.17 -32.79 16.03
CA ALA A 8 -52.72 -32.70 16.02
C ALA A 8 -52.29 -31.36 15.37
N PHE A 9 -51.75 -30.45 16.16
CA PHE A 9 -51.09 -29.23 15.64
C PHE A 9 -49.72 -29.59 15.13
N ALA A 10 -49.49 -29.56 13.81
CA ALA A 10 -48.20 -29.60 13.20
C ALA A 10 -47.61 -28.18 13.19
N PHE A 11 -46.57 -27.95 13.96
CA PHE A 11 -45.74 -26.72 13.87
C PHE A 11 -44.84 -26.83 12.66
N PRO A 12 -44.84 -25.86 11.73
CA PRO A 12 -43.83 -25.82 10.67
C PRO A 12 -42.49 -25.42 11.29
N VAL A 13 -41.50 -26.31 11.25
CA VAL A 13 -40.11 -25.99 11.52
C VAL A 13 -39.60 -25.18 10.30
N ALA A 14 -39.50 -23.86 10.47
CA ALA A 14 -38.81 -23.02 9.51
C ALA A 14 -37.31 -23.35 9.60
N LEU A 15 -36.76 -24.08 8.63
CA LEU A 15 -35.34 -24.20 8.41
C LEU A 15 -34.83 -22.79 8.01
N LEU A 16 -34.17 -22.11 8.93
CA LEU A 16 -33.33 -20.97 8.62
C LEU A 16 -32.16 -21.49 7.77
N ALA A 17 -32.23 -21.28 6.46
CA ALA A 17 -31.08 -21.51 5.59
C ALA A 17 -29.99 -20.56 6.04
N ALA A 18 -28.92 -21.10 6.65
CA ALA A 18 -27.67 -20.35 6.83
C ALA A 18 -27.18 -19.91 5.44
N PRO A 19 -26.69 -18.66 5.28
CA PRO A 19 -26.08 -18.27 4.02
C PRO A 19 -24.94 -19.25 3.74
N ALA A 20 -24.99 -19.96 2.59
CA ALA A 20 -23.90 -20.80 2.15
C ALA A 20 -22.69 -19.89 1.92
N LEU A 21 -21.62 -20.09 2.70
CA LEU A 21 -20.34 -19.47 2.42
C LEU A 21 -19.92 -19.87 1.01
N ALA A 22 -19.33 -18.94 0.25
CA ALA A 22 -18.89 -19.22 -1.10
C ALA A 22 -17.71 -20.19 -1.04
N ASP A 23 -17.95 -21.45 -1.39
CA ASP A 23 -16.91 -22.48 -1.48
C ASP A 23 -15.79 -22.07 -2.44
N ILE A 24 -14.63 -22.74 -2.37
CA ILE A 24 -13.53 -22.56 -3.32
C ILE A 24 -13.87 -23.30 -4.61
N PRO A 25 -14.27 -22.61 -5.72
CA PRO A 25 -14.70 -23.26 -6.94
C PRO A 25 -13.59 -24.12 -7.55
N ASP A 26 -13.84 -25.39 -7.79
CA ASP A 26 -12.91 -26.35 -8.40
C ASP A 26 -11.51 -26.38 -7.71
N GLY A 27 -11.42 -26.03 -6.42
CA GLY A 27 -10.17 -25.92 -5.69
C GLY A 27 -9.23 -24.84 -6.24
N THR A 28 -9.74 -23.84 -6.99
CA THR A 28 -8.95 -22.80 -7.63
C THR A 28 -9.26 -21.42 -7.04
N ILE A 29 -8.24 -20.75 -6.50
CA ILE A 29 -8.31 -19.37 -5.97
C ILE A 29 -7.74 -18.45 -7.05
N LYS A 30 -8.55 -17.52 -7.55
CA LYS A 30 -8.12 -16.53 -8.55
C LYS A 30 -7.85 -15.19 -7.86
N VAL A 31 -6.65 -14.62 -8.09
CA VAL A 31 -6.23 -13.33 -7.56
C VAL A 31 -5.93 -12.39 -8.72
N GLY A 32 -6.61 -11.25 -8.77
CA GLY A 32 -6.37 -10.20 -9.76
C GLY A 32 -5.36 -9.19 -9.27
N VAL A 33 -4.25 -9.02 -9.98
CA VAL A 33 -3.29 -7.93 -9.78
C VAL A 33 -3.70 -6.78 -10.67
N LEU A 34 -4.20 -5.70 -10.08
CA LEU A 34 -4.66 -4.51 -10.79
C LEU A 34 -3.70 -3.36 -10.51
N ASN A 35 -2.95 -2.89 -11.51
CA ASN A 35 -2.00 -1.81 -11.30
C ASN A 35 -1.77 -0.94 -12.54
N ASP A 36 -0.71 -0.13 -12.50
CA ASP A 36 -0.23 0.68 -13.61
C ASP A 36 0.90 -0.06 -14.32
N ALA A 37 0.65 -0.51 -15.55
CA ALA A 37 1.59 -1.33 -16.31
C ALA A 37 2.66 -0.53 -17.04
N SER A 38 2.32 0.68 -17.46
CA SER A 38 3.13 1.46 -18.41
C SER A 38 3.20 2.96 -18.10
N GLY A 39 2.49 3.42 -17.06
CA GLY A 39 2.46 4.81 -16.63
C GLY A 39 3.51 5.14 -15.56
N PRO A 40 3.33 6.25 -14.84
CA PRO A 40 4.33 6.78 -13.91
C PRO A 40 4.66 5.88 -12.72
N PHE A 41 3.84 4.87 -12.42
CA PHE A 41 4.05 3.94 -11.31
C PHE A 41 4.49 2.53 -11.74
N ALA A 42 4.77 2.33 -13.04
CA ALA A 42 5.08 1.02 -13.60
C ALA A 42 6.34 0.37 -12.98
N ASP A 43 7.37 1.16 -12.68
CA ASP A 43 8.60 0.67 -12.06
C ASP A 43 8.41 0.26 -10.60
N GLN A 44 7.49 0.91 -9.90
CA GLN A 44 7.22 0.65 -8.48
C GLN A 44 6.34 -0.58 -8.27
N SER A 45 5.41 -0.84 -9.17
CA SER A 45 4.45 -1.96 -9.12
C SER A 45 4.52 -2.79 -10.40
N GLY A 46 3.78 -2.44 -11.44
CA GLY A 46 3.81 -3.01 -12.77
C GLY A 46 3.96 -4.54 -12.83
N LYS A 47 4.82 -4.99 -13.71
CA LYS A 47 5.14 -6.43 -13.89
C LYS A 47 5.74 -7.04 -12.61
N GLY A 48 6.46 -6.26 -11.82
CA GLY A 48 7.06 -6.74 -10.56
C GLY A 48 6.02 -7.20 -9.55
N SER A 49 4.86 -6.52 -9.45
CA SER A 49 3.75 -6.95 -8.59
C SER A 49 3.16 -8.29 -9.05
N VAL A 50 3.08 -8.52 -10.36
CA VAL A 50 2.62 -9.83 -10.90
C VAL A 50 3.59 -10.93 -10.51
N VAL A 51 4.90 -10.68 -10.65
CA VAL A 51 5.95 -11.63 -10.21
C VAL A 51 5.86 -11.89 -8.70
N ALA A 52 5.65 -10.86 -7.89
CA ALA A 52 5.51 -10.98 -6.45
C ALA A 52 4.28 -11.83 -6.07
N ALA A 53 3.13 -11.59 -6.70
CA ALA A 53 1.92 -12.40 -6.51
C ALA A 53 2.14 -13.87 -6.93
N GLN A 54 2.87 -14.11 -8.03
CA GLN A 54 3.20 -15.46 -8.46
C GLN A 54 4.14 -16.16 -7.48
N LEU A 55 5.14 -15.47 -6.92
CA LEU A 55 6.00 -16.03 -5.88
C LEU A 55 5.21 -16.42 -4.62
N ALA A 56 4.19 -15.63 -4.24
CA ALA A 56 3.29 -15.96 -3.14
C ALA A 56 2.44 -17.21 -3.46
N ALA A 57 1.93 -17.31 -4.69
CA ALA A 57 1.20 -18.48 -5.17
C ALA A 57 2.06 -19.74 -5.18
N ASP A 58 3.33 -19.63 -5.62
CA ASP A 58 4.29 -20.75 -5.65
C ASP A 58 4.63 -21.23 -4.22
N ASP A 59 4.73 -20.31 -3.26
CA ASP A 59 4.96 -20.65 -1.84
C ASP A 59 3.74 -21.33 -1.23
N PHE A 60 2.55 -20.77 -1.48
CA PHE A 60 1.30 -21.36 -1.00
C PHE A 60 1.02 -22.75 -1.59
N ALA A 61 1.38 -23.00 -2.84
CA ALA A 61 1.23 -24.33 -3.46
C ALA A 61 2.01 -25.43 -2.71
N ARG A 62 3.14 -25.09 -2.08
CA ARG A 62 3.89 -26.03 -1.21
C ARG A 62 3.20 -26.27 0.13
N GLU A 63 2.44 -25.26 0.64
CA GLU A 63 1.70 -25.37 1.91
C GLU A 63 0.32 -26.04 1.74
N ALA A 64 -0.23 -26.01 0.53
CA ALA A 64 -1.58 -26.48 0.22
C ALA A 64 -1.66 -27.12 -1.19
N PRO A 65 -1.03 -28.30 -1.40
CA PRO A 65 -0.91 -28.91 -2.73
C PRO A 65 -2.25 -29.29 -3.37
N GLY A 66 -3.35 -29.31 -2.61
CA GLY A 66 -4.71 -29.55 -3.12
C GLY A 66 -5.42 -28.30 -3.66
N LEU A 67 -4.87 -27.11 -3.44
CA LEU A 67 -5.44 -25.83 -3.90
C LEU A 67 -4.57 -25.24 -5.02
N LYS A 68 -5.23 -24.75 -6.08
CA LYS A 68 -4.58 -24.07 -7.20
C LYS A 68 -4.74 -22.56 -7.02
N VAL A 69 -3.71 -21.81 -7.41
CA VAL A 69 -3.78 -20.34 -7.47
C VAL A 69 -3.57 -19.89 -8.90
N GLN A 70 -4.44 -19.00 -9.38
CA GLN A 70 -4.32 -18.36 -10.68
C GLN A 70 -4.20 -16.86 -10.51
N ILE A 71 -3.15 -16.27 -11.06
CA ILE A 71 -2.93 -14.83 -11.07
C ILE A 71 -3.45 -14.26 -12.39
N LEU A 72 -4.39 -13.29 -12.29
CA LEU A 72 -4.85 -12.48 -13.39
C LEU A 72 -4.17 -11.10 -13.31
N TYR A 73 -4.06 -10.42 -14.44
CA TYR A 73 -3.42 -9.13 -14.53
C TYR A 73 -4.28 -8.11 -15.29
N GLY A 74 -4.37 -6.88 -14.78
CA GLY A 74 -5.07 -5.77 -15.40
C GLY A 74 -4.34 -4.45 -15.22
N ASP A 75 -4.33 -3.65 -16.30
CA ASP A 75 -3.79 -2.29 -16.29
C ASP A 75 -4.92 -1.27 -16.19
N HIS A 76 -4.95 -0.51 -15.09
CA HIS A 76 -5.96 0.54 -14.91
C HIS A 76 -5.57 1.87 -15.59
N GLY A 77 -4.33 2.00 -16.09
CA GLY A 77 -3.83 3.21 -16.73
C GLY A 77 -4.06 4.48 -15.92
N ASN A 78 -4.06 4.38 -14.58
CA ASN A 78 -4.38 5.45 -13.63
C ASN A 78 -5.79 6.07 -13.77
N LYS A 79 -6.75 5.31 -14.33
CA LYS A 79 -8.14 5.75 -14.57
C LYS A 79 -9.11 4.96 -13.71
N PRO A 80 -9.86 5.61 -12.79
CA PRO A 80 -10.82 4.95 -11.89
C PRO A 80 -11.94 4.18 -12.59
N ASP A 81 -12.41 4.68 -13.74
CA ASP A 81 -13.44 4.05 -14.57
C ASP A 81 -12.92 2.77 -15.23
N VAL A 82 -11.68 2.78 -15.75
CA VAL A 82 -11.02 1.60 -16.34
C VAL A 82 -10.80 0.54 -15.25
N GLY A 83 -10.24 0.91 -14.11
CA GLY A 83 -10.06 -0.01 -12.98
C GLY A 83 -11.37 -0.63 -12.52
N SER A 84 -12.43 0.16 -12.41
CA SER A 84 -13.76 -0.32 -12.04
C SER A 84 -14.37 -1.26 -13.08
N ALA A 85 -14.15 -1.04 -14.37
CA ALA A 85 -14.62 -1.91 -15.44
C ALA A 85 -13.92 -3.28 -15.39
N ILE A 86 -12.59 -3.29 -15.26
CA ILE A 86 -11.78 -4.51 -15.14
C ILE A 86 -12.24 -5.33 -13.93
N VAL A 87 -12.38 -4.68 -12.76
CA VAL A 87 -12.77 -5.37 -11.52
C VAL A 87 -14.18 -5.98 -11.66
N ARG A 88 -15.15 -5.27 -12.24
CA ARG A 88 -16.48 -5.85 -12.49
C ARG A 88 -16.40 -7.07 -13.37
N GLU A 89 -15.66 -7.03 -14.47
CA GLU A 89 -15.48 -8.19 -15.36
C GLU A 89 -14.88 -9.38 -14.60
N TRP A 90 -13.80 -9.15 -13.85
CA TRP A 90 -13.15 -10.17 -13.04
C TRP A 90 -14.09 -10.82 -12.01
N LEU A 91 -14.91 -10.00 -11.33
CA LEU A 91 -15.81 -10.51 -10.29
C LEU A 91 -17.05 -11.18 -10.87
N ASP A 92 -17.59 -10.69 -11.99
CA ASP A 92 -18.84 -11.18 -12.58
C ASP A 92 -18.66 -12.34 -13.55
N ARG A 93 -17.50 -12.44 -14.23
CA ARG A 93 -17.24 -13.42 -15.29
C ARG A 93 -16.11 -14.37 -14.99
N ASP A 94 -15.00 -13.84 -14.46
CA ASP A 94 -13.78 -14.63 -14.31
C ASP A 94 -13.71 -15.36 -12.96
N GLY A 95 -14.57 -15.00 -12.00
CA GLY A 95 -14.60 -15.61 -10.66
C GLY A 95 -13.40 -15.28 -9.80
N VAL A 96 -12.85 -14.05 -9.91
CA VAL A 96 -11.76 -13.56 -9.07
C VAL A 96 -12.23 -13.47 -7.62
N ALA A 97 -11.45 -14.07 -6.71
CA ALA A 97 -11.73 -14.12 -5.28
C ALA A 97 -11.15 -12.92 -4.51
N ALA A 98 -10.02 -12.39 -4.96
CA ALA A 98 -9.41 -11.20 -4.39
C ALA A 98 -8.77 -10.32 -5.46
N VAL A 99 -8.79 -9.00 -5.24
CA VAL A 99 -8.04 -8.02 -6.03
C VAL A 99 -6.92 -7.47 -5.17
N THR A 100 -5.72 -7.35 -5.72
CA THR A 100 -4.56 -6.81 -5.00
C THR A 100 -3.88 -5.69 -5.78
N ASP A 101 -2.95 -4.99 -5.13
CA ASP A 101 -2.14 -3.88 -5.61
C ASP A 101 -2.90 -2.54 -5.61
N ALA A 102 -3.44 -2.10 -6.75
CA ALA A 102 -4.19 -0.85 -6.95
C ALA A 102 -3.38 0.40 -6.53
N VAL A 103 -2.19 0.56 -7.11
CA VAL A 103 -1.22 1.61 -6.77
C VAL A 103 -1.76 3.05 -6.83
N ASN A 104 -2.85 3.33 -7.56
CA ASN A 104 -3.48 4.64 -7.64
C ASN A 104 -4.62 4.78 -6.62
N SER A 105 -4.50 5.76 -5.69
CA SER A 105 -5.50 5.98 -4.63
C SER A 105 -6.92 6.29 -5.16
N GLY A 106 -7.04 7.00 -6.28
CA GLY A 106 -8.34 7.27 -6.90
C GLY A 106 -9.00 6.01 -7.47
N VAL A 107 -8.22 5.15 -8.13
CA VAL A 107 -8.66 3.83 -8.58
C VAL A 107 -9.08 2.97 -7.40
N ALA A 108 -8.24 2.89 -6.37
CA ALA A 108 -8.50 2.09 -5.18
C ALA A 108 -9.82 2.47 -4.48
N LEU A 109 -10.08 3.77 -4.31
CA LEU A 109 -11.33 4.25 -3.73
C LEU A 109 -12.54 3.90 -4.59
N ALA A 110 -12.41 3.94 -5.94
CA ALA A 110 -13.49 3.60 -6.86
C ALA A 110 -13.82 2.10 -6.85
N ILE A 111 -12.82 1.22 -6.78
CA ILE A 111 -13.04 -0.25 -6.79
C ILE A 111 -13.43 -0.81 -5.43
N ASN A 112 -13.11 -0.12 -4.34
CA ASN A 112 -13.34 -0.60 -2.97
C ASN A 112 -14.81 -1.00 -2.71
N GLY A 113 -15.75 -0.15 -3.10
CA GLY A 113 -17.19 -0.45 -3.01
C GLY A 113 -17.60 -1.61 -3.90
N VAL A 114 -17.11 -1.63 -5.15
CA VAL A 114 -17.43 -2.68 -6.13
C VAL A 114 -17.04 -4.07 -5.61
N ILE A 115 -15.84 -4.19 -5.01
CA ILE A 115 -15.33 -5.45 -4.46
C ILE A 115 -16.15 -5.87 -3.23
N ALA A 116 -16.45 -4.93 -2.33
CA ALA A 116 -17.24 -5.20 -1.13
C ALA A 116 -18.67 -5.66 -1.46
N ASP A 117 -19.33 -5.02 -2.42
CA ASP A 117 -20.69 -5.37 -2.85
C ASP A 117 -20.78 -6.79 -3.46
N LYS A 118 -19.65 -7.35 -3.90
CA LYS A 118 -19.52 -8.72 -4.43
C LYS A 118 -19.02 -9.72 -3.40
N HIS A 119 -18.89 -9.34 -2.13
CA HIS A 119 -18.34 -10.18 -1.06
C HIS A 119 -16.99 -10.81 -1.42
N ARG A 120 -16.10 -10.02 -2.03
CA ARG A 120 -14.74 -10.42 -2.37
C ARG A 120 -13.71 -9.58 -1.61
N THR A 121 -12.48 -10.07 -1.55
CA THR A 121 -11.43 -9.41 -0.77
C THR A 121 -10.67 -8.37 -1.59
N PHE A 122 -10.48 -7.19 -1.01
CA PHE A 122 -9.55 -6.20 -1.52
C PHE A 122 -8.29 -6.16 -0.66
N LEU A 123 -7.19 -6.65 -1.21
CA LEU A 123 -5.85 -6.54 -0.63
C LEU A 123 -5.18 -5.27 -1.16
N ALA A 124 -5.47 -4.15 -0.53
CA ALA A 124 -4.94 -2.84 -0.92
C ALA A 124 -3.45 -2.74 -0.52
N ALA A 125 -2.60 -3.51 -1.21
CA ALA A 125 -1.18 -3.62 -0.88
C ALA A 125 -0.44 -2.30 -1.12
N ASN A 126 -0.78 -1.57 -2.19
CA ASN A 126 -0.05 -0.40 -2.65
C ASN A 126 -0.91 0.88 -2.68
N VAL A 127 -1.95 0.92 -1.88
CA VAL A 127 -2.85 2.09 -1.79
C VAL A 127 -2.33 3.07 -0.75
N GLY A 128 -1.98 4.29 -1.18
CA GLY A 128 -1.44 5.30 -0.29
C GLY A 128 -2.49 5.93 0.62
N THR A 129 -3.65 6.35 0.11
CA THR A 129 -4.60 7.15 0.90
C THR A 129 -5.04 6.49 2.22
N SER A 130 -4.83 7.19 3.35
CA SER A 130 -5.31 6.78 4.67
C SER A 130 -6.84 6.80 4.81
N ASP A 131 -7.55 7.38 3.84
CA ASP A 131 -9.02 7.41 3.81
C ASP A 131 -9.63 6.01 3.60
N LEU A 132 -8.87 5.07 3.02
CA LEU A 132 -9.33 3.70 2.75
C LEU A 132 -9.61 2.91 4.04
N THR A 133 -8.85 3.13 5.11
CA THR A 133 -9.09 2.59 6.46
C THR A 133 -9.72 3.62 7.39
N GLY A 134 -10.17 4.77 6.84
CA GLY A 134 -10.96 5.79 7.49
C GLY A 134 -12.42 5.72 7.05
N LYS A 135 -12.93 6.86 6.56
CA LYS A 135 -14.33 7.02 6.15
C LYS A 135 -14.81 6.06 5.05
N PHE A 136 -13.88 5.44 4.30
CA PHE A 136 -14.20 4.49 3.23
C PHE A 136 -13.89 3.03 3.58
N CYS A 137 -13.62 2.72 4.85
CA CYS A 137 -13.33 1.33 5.24
C CYS A 137 -14.48 0.38 4.91
N LYS A 138 -14.14 -0.85 4.54
CA LYS A 138 -15.08 -1.93 4.22
C LYS A 138 -14.67 -3.21 4.96
N PRO A 139 -15.63 -4.08 5.32
CA PRO A 139 -15.33 -5.31 6.05
C PRO A 139 -14.45 -6.29 5.25
N THR A 140 -14.44 -6.17 3.93
CA THR A 140 -13.71 -7.03 3.00
C THR A 140 -12.36 -6.45 2.56
N THR A 141 -11.93 -5.31 3.11
CA THR A 141 -10.71 -4.60 2.66
C THR A 141 -9.64 -4.67 3.72
N VAL A 142 -8.42 -4.99 3.28
CA VAL A 142 -7.20 -4.92 4.08
C VAL A 142 -6.19 -4.02 3.37
N GLN A 143 -5.81 -2.90 3.99
CA GLN A 143 -4.73 -2.04 3.50
C GLN A 143 -3.42 -2.50 4.15
N TRP A 144 -2.45 -2.99 3.34
CA TRP A 144 -1.38 -3.83 3.86
C TRP A 144 -0.09 -3.08 4.17
N THR A 145 0.56 -2.47 3.17
CA THR A 145 1.96 -2.07 3.28
C THR A 145 2.15 -0.75 4.02
N PHE A 146 1.50 0.31 3.60
CA PHE A 146 1.63 1.67 4.13
C PHE A 146 0.31 2.44 3.98
N ASP A 147 0.29 3.64 4.51
CA ASP A 147 -0.68 4.69 4.16
C ASP A 147 -0.06 6.08 4.31
N THR A 148 -0.75 7.10 3.82
CA THR A 148 -0.27 8.49 3.85
C THR A 148 -0.08 9.01 5.27
N TRP A 149 -0.83 8.48 6.25
CA TRP A 149 -0.63 8.84 7.64
C TRP A 149 0.71 8.32 8.16
N ALA A 150 1.01 7.03 7.93
CA ALA A 150 2.25 6.42 8.38
C ALA A 150 3.48 7.08 7.73
N MET A 151 3.43 7.29 6.41
CA MET A 151 4.48 7.99 5.67
C MET A 151 4.66 9.43 6.16
N GLY A 152 3.56 10.17 6.31
CA GLY A 152 3.60 11.55 6.78
C GLY A 152 4.09 11.71 8.21
N ASN A 153 3.68 10.83 9.13
CA ASN A 153 4.14 10.83 10.51
C ASN A 153 5.65 10.55 10.59
N ALA A 154 6.13 9.59 9.82
CA ALA A 154 7.55 9.25 9.79
C ALA A 154 8.39 10.37 9.14
N ALA A 155 7.93 10.97 8.04
CA ALA A 155 8.59 12.10 7.41
C ALA A 155 8.64 13.33 8.35
N ALA A 156 7.56 13.62 9.07
CA ALA A 156 7.52 14.69 10.07
C ALA A 156 8.55 14.46 11.19
N ARG A 157 8.69 13.23 11.67
CA ARG A 157 9.73 12.86 12.66
C ARG A 157 11.14 13.04 12.11
N ALA A 158 11.39 12.57 10.88
CA ALA A 158 12.68 12.71 10.23
C ALA A 158 13.06 14.19 10.03
N LEU A 159 12.14 15.01 9.51
CA LEU A 159 12.35 16.46 9.34
C LEU A 159 12.63 17.17 10.67
N THR A 160 11.84 16.90 11.70
CA THR A 160 12.04 17.46 13.03
C THR A 160 13.39 17.03 13.63
N GLY A 161 13.76 15.75 13.44
CA GLY A 161 15.03 15.17 13.90
C GLY A 161 16.27 15.83 13.27
N VAL A 162 16.16 16.27 12.02
CA VAL A 162 17.24 17.03 11.34
C VAL A 162 17.14 18.55 11.53
N GLY A 163 16.26 19.00 12.44
CA GLY A 163 16.14 20.39 12.87
C GLY A 163 15.27 21.29 11.99
N ALA A 164 14.52 20.75 11.02
CA ALA A 164 13.58 21.55 10.24
C ALA A 164 12.41 22.02 11.11
N ARG A 165 12.02 23.29 10.95
CA ARG A 165 10.91 23.93 11.68
C ARG A 165 9.79 24.37 10.75
N SER A 166 10.06 24.47 9.44
CA SER A 166 9.11 24.84 8.42
C SER A 166 9.22 23.94 7.20
N VAL A 167 8.09 23.67 6.54
CA VAL A 167 8.01 22.83 5.35
C VAL A 167 7.14 23.49 4.29
N TYR A 168 7.57 23.40 3.04
CA TYR A 168 6.78 23.74 1.85
C TYR A 168 6.46 22.48 1.07
N PHE A 169 5.20 22.30 0.61
CA PHE A 169 4.78 21.11 -0.13
C PHE A 169 4.74 21.37 -1.63
N ILE A 170 5.24 20.42 -2.41
CA ILE A 170 4.97 20.27 -3.85
C ILE A 170 4.18 18.96 -3.98
N SER A 171 2.90 19.04 -4.41
CA SER A 171 1.95 17.95 -4.25
C SER A 171 1.27 17.57 -5.55
N PHE A 172 1.02 16.30 -5.79
CA PHE A 172 0.09 15.85 -6.82
C PHE A 172 -1.31 16.45 -6.63
N ASP A 173 -1.94 16.91 -7.70
CA ASP A 173 -3.32 17.39 -7.70
C ASP A 173 -4.32 16.23 -7.88
N TYR A 174 -4.24 15.22 -6.97
CA TYR A 174 -5.23 14.15 -6.86
C TYR A 174 -5.22 13.51 -5.45
N ALA A 175 -6.00 12.43 -5.24
CA ALA A 175 -6.28 11.86 -3.93
C ALA A 175 -5.03 11.51 -3.10
N LEU A 176 -3.96 11.00 -3.73
CA LEU A 176 -2.72 10.67 -3.02
C LEU A 176 -2.02 11.93 -2.49
N GLY A 177 -1.76 12.91 -3.37
CA GLY A 177 -1.06 14.14 -2.99
C GLY A 177 -1.80 14.90 -1.90
N ALA A 178 -3.12 15.02 -2.02
CA ALA A 178 -3.95 15.66 -1.00
C ALA A 178 -3.89 14.94 0.36
N ALA A 179 -3.84 13.60 0.36
CA ALA A 179 -3.74 12.82 1.60
C ALA A 179 -2.33 12.91 2.21
N LEU A 180 -1.26 12.81 1.38
CA LEU A 180 0.13 12.96 1.85
C LEU A 180 0.38 14.33 2.47
N GLU A 181 -0.03 15.41 1.79
CA GLU A 181 0.11 16.77 2.30
C GLU A 181 -0.66 16.94 3.62
N ARG A 182 -1.95 16.56 3.65
CA ARG A 182 -2.80 16.64 4.85
C ARG A 182 -2.19 15.93 6.05
N ASP A 183 -1.83 14.65 5.86
CA ASP A 183 -1.38 13.79 6.95
C ASP A 183 0.01 14.21 7.45
N THR A 184 0.93 14.56 6.54
CA THR A 184 2.25 15.09 6.90
C THR A 184 2.17 16.44 7.59
N ALA A 185 1.36 17.36 7.09
CA ALA A 185 1.17 18.68 7.68
C ALA A 185 0.58 18.57 9.10
N ALA A 186 -0.38 17.68 9.31
CA ALA A 186 -0.95 17.43 10.64
C ALA A 186 0.10 16.89 11.63
N ALA A 187 0.88 15.89 11.23
CA ALA A 187 1.94 15.31 12.05
C ALA A 187 3.04 16.33 12.34
N PHE A 188 3.49 17.10 11.33
CA PHE A 188 4.55 18.08 11.50
C PHE A 188 4.13 19.22 12.43
N LYS A 189 2.89 19.72 12.32
CA LYS A 189 2.32 20.71 13.24
C LYS A 189 2.21 20.18 14.66
N ALA A 190 1.80 18.93 14.85
CA ALA A 190 1.74 18.29 16.19
C ALA A 190 3.11 18.19 16.85
N MET A 191 4.21 18.19 16.08
CA MET A 191 5.60 18.21 16.55
C MET A 191 6.19 19.63 16.66
N GLY A 192 5.35 20.69 16.55
CA GLY A 192 5.76 22.09 16.67
C GLY A 192 6.31 22.72 15.38
N GLY A 193 6.21 22.03 14.25
CA GLY A 193 6.59 22.57 12.95
C GLY A 193 5.49 23.46 12.33
N THR A 194 5.84 24.20 11.28
CA THR A 194 4.94 25.07 10.53
C THR A 194 4.91 24.71 9.06
N VAL A 195 3.78 24.96 8.41
CA VAL A 195 3.65 24.83 6.95
C VAL A 195 3.80 26.21 6.33
N ALA A 196 4.86 26.42 5.55
CA ALA A 196 5.16 27.68 4.89
C ALA A 196 4.29 27.92 3.65
N GLY A 197 3.75 26.86 3.06
CA GLY A 197 2.89 26.90 1.88
C GLY A 197 2.83 25.57 1.16
N SER A 198 2.06 25.55 0.08
CA SER A 198 1.98 24.42 -0.83
C SER A 198 1.65 24.84 -2.25
N VAL A 199 2.04 24.01 -3.22
CA VAL A 199 1.66 24.13 -4.61
C VAL A 199 1.31 22.75 -5.16
N LYS A 200 0.32 22.71 -6.08
CA LYS A 200 -0.12 21.46 -6.69
C LYS A 200 0.30 21.40 -8.16
N HIS A 201 0.56 20.17 -8.61
CA HIS A 201 0.87 19.89 -10.01
C HIS A 201 0.09 18.67 -10.53
N PRO A 202 -0.25 18.63 -11.83
CA PRO A 202 -0.93 17.49 -12.45
C PRO A 202 -0.08 16.20 -12.42
N LEU A 203 -0.76 15.05 -12.45
CA LEU A 203 -0.11 13.78 -12.74
C LEU A 203 0.54 13.84 -14.14
N GLY A 204 1.80 13.46 -14.25
CA GLY A 204 2.58 13.53 -15.51
C GLY A 204 3.31 14.85 -15.74
N THR A 205 3.37 15.75 -14.74
CA THR A 205 4.26 16.90 -14.78
C THR A 205 5.73 16.46 -14.91
N THR A 206 6.44 17.09 -15.85
CA THR A 206 7.89 16.83 -16.10
C THR A 206 8.74 18.10 -15.91
N ASP A 207 8.15 19.29 -15.92
CA ASP A 207 8.81 20.56 -15.65
C ASP A 207 8.39 21.10 -14.29
N PHE A 208 9.31 21.08 -13.33
CA PHE A 208 9.12 21.52 -11.96
C PHE A 208 9.65 22.93 -11.68
N SER A 209 10.21 23.63 -12.67
CA SER A 209 10.90 24.92 -12.48
C SER A 209 10.06 25.95 -11.72
N SER A 210 8.81 26.16 -12.12
CA SER A 210 7.91 27.14 -11.46
C SER A 210 7.51 26.73 -10.04
N TYR A 211 7.36 25.44 -9.76
CA TYR A 211 7.03 24.91 -8.44
C TYR A 211 8.23 25.03 -7.48
N LEU A 212 9.44 24.77 -7.97
CA LEU A 212 10.69 24.90 -7.22
C LEU A 212 11.01 26.35 -6.88
N LEU A 213 10.79 27.29 -7.80
CA LEU A 213 10.95 28.71 -7.51
C LEU A 213 10.00 29.20 -6.41
N GLN A 214 8.76 28.71 -6.36
CA GLN A 214 7.83 28.98 -5.27
C GLN A 214 8.31 28.40 -3.94
N ALA A 215 8.83 27.16 -3.96
CA ALA A 215 9.39 26.51 -2.78
C ALA A 215 10.61 27.28 -2.25
N GLN A 216 11.53 27.71 -3.11
CA GLN A 216 12.68 28.57 -2.74
C GLN A 216 12.21 29.90 -2.14
N GLY A 217 11.27 30.58 -2.81
CA GLY A 217 10.73 31.86 -2.38
C GLY A 217 9.98 31.80 -1.05
N SER A 218 9.54 30.63 -0.61
CA SER A 218 8.91 30.42 0.69
C SER A 218 9.86 30.58 1.87
N GLY A 219 11.16 30.36 1.66
CA GLY A 219 12.18 30.35 2.71
C GLY A 219 12.02 29.22 3.74
N ALA A 220 11.24 28.17 3.43
CA ALA A 220 11.07 27.01 4.32
C ALA A 220 12.36 26.26 4.53
N ASP A 221 12.55 25.64 5.71
CA ASP A 221 13.72 24.81 6.03
C ASP A 221 13.76 23.52 5.17
N ALA A 222 12.57 23.05 4.72
CA ALA A 222 12.44 21.85 3.94
C ALA A 222 11.40 21.97 2.84
N VAL A 223 11.61 21.21 1.76
CA VAL A 223 10.63 20.95 0.70
C VAL A 223 10.22 19.50 0.75
N ALA A 224 8.91 19.25 0.83
CA ALA A 224 8.32 17.92 0.85
C ALA A 224 7.61 17.66 -0.47
N PHE A 225 8.07 16.65 -1.20
CA PHE A 225 7.42 16.16 -2.40
C PHE A 225 6.31 15.18 -2.00
N ALA A 226 5.06 15.62 -2.11
CA ALA A 226 3.87 14.79 -1.87
C ALA A 226 3.43 14.13 -3.18
N ASP A 227 4.37 13.42 -3.78
CA ASP A 227 4.28 12.70 -5.04
C ASP A 227 5.15 11.42 -5.01
N THR A 228 5.31 10.75 -6.14
CA THR A 228 6.08 9.51 -6.30
C THR A 228 6.36 9.22 -7.78
N GLY A 229 7.20 8.23 -8.07
CA GLY A 229 7.49 7.78 -9.43
C GLY A 229 8.19 8.84 -10.26
N THR A 230 7.85 8.93 -11.55
CA THR A 230 8.54 9.84 -12.47
C THR A 230 8.49 11.31 -12.05
N ALA A 231 7.40 11.77 -11.44
CA ALA A 231 7.27 13.13 -10.96
C ALA A 231 8.26 13.44 -9.82
N LEU A 232 8.40 12.53 -8.84
CA LEU A 232 9.39 12.65 -7.78
C LEU A 232 10.82 12.68 -8.36
N VAL A 233 11.09 11.79 -9.31
CA VAL A 233 12.40 11.70 -9.97
C VAL A 233 12.77 13.02 -10.66
N ASP A 234 11.84 13.58 -11.44
CA ASP A 234 12.05 14.84 -12.15
C ASP A 234 12.13 16.03 -11.19
N GLY A 235 11.26 16.06 -10.16
CA GLY A 235 11.26 17.10 -9.14
C GLY A 235 12.57 17.17 -8.36
N VAL A 236 13.09 16.03 -7.89
CA VAL A 236 14.35 15.98 -7.12
C VAL A 236 15.56 16.31 -8.00
N LYS A 237 15.62 15.82 -9.25
CA LYS A 237 16.69 16.18 -10.19
C LYS A 237 16.74 17.69 -10.42
N GLN A 238 15.60 18.28 -10.75
CA GLN A 238 15.50 19.70 -10.98
C GLN A 238 15.73 20.52 -9.69
N ALA A 239 15.32 20.03 -8.52
CA ALA A 239 15.63 20.70 -7.25
C ALA A 239 17.15 20.85 -7.02
N ALA A 240 17.94 19.86 -7.42
CA ALA A 240 19.41 19.95 -7.38
C ALA A 240 19.94 20.96 -8.41
N GLU A 241 19.41 20.96 -9.64
CA GLU A 241 19.80 21.90 -10.72
C GLU A 241 19.47 23.35 -10.37
N PHE A 242 18.32 23.60 -9.74
CA PHE A 242 17.89 24.94 -9.29
C PHE A 242 18.54 25.37 -7.98
N GLY A 243 19.37 24.52 -7.35
CA GLY A 243 20.04 24.87 -6.09
C GLY A 243 19.09 24.96 -4.88
N VAL A 244 17.92 24.27 -4.93
CA VAL A 244 17.04 24.11 -3.78
C VAL A 244 17.77 23.32 -2.70
N ALA A 245 18.34 22.17 -3.04
CA ALA A 245 19.25 21.44 -2.19
C ALA A 245 20.70 21.93 -2.42
N PRO A 246 21.55 22.06 -1.37
CA PRO A 246 21.29 21.73 0.04
C PRO A 246 20.71 22.88 0.88
N ALA A 247 20.35 24.01 0.28
CA ALA A 247 19.83 25.18 1.02
C ALA A 247 18.55 24.86 1.81
N GLN A 248 17.65 24.13 1.18
CA GLN A 248 16.47 23.52 1.83
C GLN A 248 16.64 22.01 1.84
N LYS A 249 16.22 21.36 2.95
CA LYS A 249 16.23 19.88 3.05
C LYS A 249 15.15 19.32 2.14
N LEU A 250 15.42 18.20 1.44
CA LEU A 250 14.42 17.52 0.65
C LEU A 250 13.89 16.29 1.36
N THR A 251 12.60 16.03 1.26
CA THR A 251 11.98 14.76 1.64
C THR A 251 10.99 14.32 0.56
N GLY A 252 11.11 13.07 0.13
CA GLY A 252 10.11 12.41 -0.68
C GLY A 252 9.14 11.67 0.24
N LEU A 253 7.87 12.06 0.24
CA LEU A 253 6.89 11.49 1.15
C LEU A 253 6.46 10.08 0.77
N PHE A 254 6.59 9.74 -0.52
CA PHE A 254 6.39 8.39 -1.02
C PHE A 254 7.48 8.07 -2.05
N THR A 255 8.64 7.71 -1.56
CA THR A 255 9.83 7.39 -2.35
C THR A 255 10.08 5.89 -2.33
N GLN A 256 10.35 5.33 -3.50
CA GLN A 256 10.69 3.93 -3.67
C GLN A 256 12.18 3.77 -4.04
N VAL A 257 12.74 2.59 -3.78
CA VAL A 257 14.12 2.27 -4.15
C VAL A 257 14.40 2.49 -5.65
N THR A 258 13.40 2.28 -6.50
CA THR A 258 13.47 2.52 -7.96
C THR A 258 13.55 4.01 -8.29
N ASP A 259 12.89 4.87 -7.51
CA ASP A 259 12.96 6.32 -7.71
C ASP A 259 14.36 6.83 -7.41
N VAL A 260 14.94 6.40 -6.28
CA VAL A 260 16.32 6.76 -5.91
C VAL A 260 17.34 6.25 -6.92
N HIS A 261 17.14 5.03 -7.42
CA HIS A 261 17.98 4.47 -8.48
C HIS A 261 17.91 5.33 -9.77
N ALA A 262 16.70 5.76 -10.17
CA ALA A 262 16.48 6.60 -11.34
C ALA A 262 17.01 8.04 -11.18
N ILE A 263 16.96 8.60 -9.97
CA ILE A 263 17.55 9.91 -9.63
C ILE A 263 19.09 9.80 -9.70
N GLY A 264 19.64 8.74 -9.16
CA GLY A 264 21.06 8.51 -8.97
C GLY A 264 21.59 9.11 -7.67
N LEU A 265 22.48 8.39 -6.99
CA LEU A 265 23.03 8.79 -5.69
C LEU A 265 23.60 10.21 -5.62
N PRO A 266 24.35 10.72 -6.65
CA PRO A 266 24.89 12.08 -6.59
C PRO A 266 23.84 13.16 -6.38
N LEU A 267 22.63 13.01 -6.94
CA LEU A 267 21.54 13.97 -6.83
C LEU A 267 20.59 13.65 -5.67
N ALA A 268 20.40 12.36 -5.35
CA ALA A 268 19.49 11.90 -4.32
C ALA A 268 20.11 11.89 -2.91
N GLN A 269 21.45 11.99 -2.76
CA GLN A 269 22.11 11.89 -1.46
C GLN A 269 21.52 12.83 -0.42
N GLY A 270 21.26 12.29 0.77
CA GLY A 270 20.66 13.05 1.86
C GLY A 270 19.13 13.15 1.83
N LEU A 271 18.47 12.72 0.74
CA LEU A 271 17.00 12.64 0.69
C LEU A 271 16.50 11.76 1.83
N LEU A 272 15.53 12.26 2.58
CA LEU A 272 14.87 11.53 3.65
C LEU A 272 13.64 10.82 3.11
N LEU A 273 13.42 9.58 3.53
CA LEU A 273 12.28 8.77 3.10
C LEU A 273 11.88 7.77 4.18
N THR A 274 10.71 7.15 3.99
CA THR A 274 10.20 6.10 4.87
C THR A 274 9.61 4.98 4.04
N GLU A 275 9.99 3.75 4.34
CA GLU A 275 9.44 2.54 3.74
C GLU A 275 9.13 1.48 4.79
N ALA A 276 8.22 0.58 4.48
CA ALA A 276 7.91 -0.60 5.28
C ALA A 276 8.84 -1.78 4.99
N TYR A 277 9.50 -1.77 3.84
CA TYR A 277 10.38 -2.81 3.37
C TYR A 277 11.56 -2.21 2.60
N TYR A 278 12.75 -2.78 2.79
CA TYR A 278 13.93 -2.55 1.95
C TYR A 278 14.61 -3.90 1.67
N TRP A 279 15.01 -4.13 0.42
CA TRP A 279 15.50 -5.41 -0.05
C TRP A 279 16.71 -5.95 0.72
N ASP A 280 17.56 -5.06 1.25
CA ASP A 280 18.79 -5.39 2.01
C ASP A 280 18.66 -5.14 3.53
N ARG A 281 17.42 -5.05 4.07
CA ARG A 281 17.22 -4.78 5.48
C ARG A 281 17.70 -5.93 6.39
N ASP A 282 17.41 -7.17 5.99
CA ASP A 282 17.68 -8.39 6.75
C ASP A 282 17.80 -9.62 5.84
N ASP A 283 18.11 -10.80 6.42
CA ASP A 283 18.30 -12.03 5.66
C ASP A 283 17.05 -12.49 4.90
N ALA A 284 15.85 -12.31 5.48
CA ALA A 284 14.60 -12.68 4.83
C ALA A 284 14.32 -11.76 3.64
N SER A 285 14.56 -10.46 3.77
CA SER A 285 14.45 -9.47 2.69
C SER A 285 15.42 -9.78 1.55
N ARG A 286 16.68 -10.11 1.86
CA ARG A 286 17.69 -10.53 0.87
C ARG A 286 17.31 -11.84 0.17
N ALA A 287 16.79 -12.82 0.91
CA ALA A 287 16.34 -14.10 0.34
C ALA A 287 15.16 -13.89 -0.63
N PHE A 288 14.21 -13.04 -0.29
CA PHE A 288 13.12 -12.67 -1.20
C PHE A 288 13.63 -11.92 -2.42
N ALA A 289 14.51 -10.93 -2.24
CA ALA A 289 15.11 -10.18 -3.34
C ALA A 289 15.85 -11.06 -4.34
N LYS A 290 16.58 -12.09 -3.86
CA LYS A 290 17.26 -13.06 -4.72
C LYS A 290 16.26 -13.83 -5.59
N ARG A 291 15.17 -14.35 -5.02
CA ARG A 291 14.12 -15.07 -5.75
C ARG A 291 13.40 -14.17 -6.76
N PHE A 292 13.17 -12.92 -6.37
CA PHE A 292 12.57 -11.91 -7.24
C PHE A 292 13.46 -11.62 -8.44
N ALA A 293 14.78 -11.43 -8.22
CA ALA A 293 15.75 -11.16 -9.27
C ALA A 293 15.90 -12.31 -10.29
N GLU A 294 15.63 -13.57 -9.89
CA GLU A 294 15.57 -14.72 -10.82
C GLU A 294 14.46 -14.55 -11.88
N LYS A 295 13.38 -13.83 -11.55
CA LYS A 295 12.25 -13.54 -12.44
C LYS A 295 12.33 -12.14 -13.06
N MET A 296 13.06 -11.23 -12.42
CA MET A 296 13.26 -9.83 -12.81
C MET A 296 14.75 -9.48 -12.80
N PRO A 297 15.55 -9.99 -13.74
CA PRO A 297 17.01 -9.79 -13.77
C PRO A 297 17.40 -8.31 -13.71
N GLY A 298 18.39 -7.98 -12.88
CA GLY A 298 18.87 -6.61 -12.68
C GLY A 298 17.96 -5.72 -11.82
N ARG A 299 16.92 -6.29 -11.17
CA ARG A 299 15.98 -5.55 -10.31
C ARG A 299 15.98 -6.11 -8.89
N VAL A 300 15.70 -5.21 -7.93
CA VAL A 300 15.33 -5.58 -6.57
C VAL A 300 13.84 -5.29 -6.35
N PRO A 301 13.17 -6.01 -5.44
CA PRO A 301 11.77 -5.72 -5.14
C PRO A 301 11.63 -4.40 -4.38
N THR A 302 10.63 -3.62 -4.76
CA THR A 302 10.17 -2.45 -4.02
C THR A 302 9.34 -2.86 -2.81
N GLU A 303 9.02 -1.92 -1.90
CA GLU A 303 8.06 -2.19 -0.83
C GLU A 303 6.67 -2.52 -1.36
N ASN A 304 6.28 -1.95 -2.52
CA ASN A 304 5.03 -2.26 -3.20
C ASN A 304 4.95 -3.74 -3.58
N GLN A 305 5.99 -4.24 -4.22
CA GLN A 305 6.09 -5.62 -4.67
C GLN A 305 6.20 -6.61 -3.49
N ALA A 306 6.95 -6.24 -2.45
CA ALA A 306 7.01 -7.00 -1.21
C ALA A 306 5.63 -7.05 -0.51
N GLY A 307 4.90 -5.94 -0.51
CA GLY A 307 3.54 -5.84 0.03
C GLY A 307 2.54 -6.74 -0.71
N VAL A 308 2.63 -6.81 -2.04
CA VAL A 308 1.81 -7.74 -2.84
C VAL A 308 2.13 -9.19 -2.49
N TYR A 309 3.40 -9.58 -2.44
CA TYR A 309 3.79 -10.94 -2.03
C TYR A 309 3.23 -11.30 -0.65
N SER A 310 3.48 -10.46 0.34
CA SER A 310 3.10 -10.68 1.73
C SER A 310 1.57 -10.76 1.91
N SER A 311 0.83 -9.77 1.38
CA SER A 311 -0.64 -9.72 1.50
C SER A 311 -1.32 -10.88 0.78
N VAL A 312 -0.86 -11.26 -0.40
CA VAL A 312 -1.40 -12.39 -1.16
C VAL A 312 -1.14 -13.70 -0.43
N LEU A 313 0.06 -13.93 0.10
CA LEU A 313 0.38 -15.15 0.85
C LEU A 313 -0.46 -15.24 2.14
N ALA A 314 -0.60 -14.14 2.88
CA ALA A 314 -1.44 -14.07 4.07
C ALA A 314 -2.92 -14.34 3.75
N TYR A 315 -3.44 -13.77 2.66
CA TYR A 315 -4.78 -14.01 2.17
C TYR A 315 -5.02 -15.49 1.80
N LEU A 316 -4.12 -16.09 1.04
CA LEU A 316 -4.25 -17.51 0.61
C LEU A 316 -4.27 -18.45 1.82
N ARG A 317 -3.45 -18.19 2.84
CA ARG A 317 -3.46 -18.92 4.10
C ARG A 317 -4.78 -18.75 4.86
N ALA A 318 -5.36 -17.53 4.84
CA ALA A 318 -6.66 -17.25 5.45
C ALA A 318 -7.80 -17.95 4.69
N VAL A 319 -7.80 -17.97 3.36
CA VAL A 319 -8.75 -18.72 2.52
C VAL A 319 -8.70 -20.22 2.86
N LYS A 320 -7.50 -20.81 2.92
CA LYS A 320 -7.32 -22.22 3.30
C LYS A 320 -7.90 -22.52 4.68
N LYS A 321 -7.72 -21.61 5.65
CA LYS A 321 -8.18 -21.82 7.02
C LYS A 321 -9.68 -21.60 7.17
N ALA A 322 -10.24 -20.59 6.47
CA ALA A 322 -11.68 -20.30 6.47
C ALA A 322 -12.48 -21.25 5.57
N ASP A 323 -11.81 -22.02 4.72
CA ASP A 323 -12.39 -22.93 3.71
C ASP A 323 -13.44 -22.23 2.81
N THR A 324 -13.18 -20.98 2.45
CA THR A 324 -14.07 -20.16 1.63
C THR A 324 -13.32 -19.02 0.96
N ILE A 325 -13.90 -18.46 -0.13
CA ILE A 325 -13.48 -17.21 -0.78
C ILE A 325 -14.39 -16.02 -0.45
N ASP A 326 -15.32 -16.18 0.49
CA ASP A 326 -16.13 -15.07 0.97
C ASP A 326 -15.25 -14.01 1.66
N GLY A 327 -15.33 -12.78 1.17
CA GLY A 327 -14.40 -11.72 1.57
C GLY A 327 -14.50 -11.33 3.04
N GLU A 328 -15.69 -11.35 3.62
CA GLU A 328 -15.88 -11.01 5.05
C GLU A 328 -15.33 -12.11 5.94
N ALA A 329 -15.60 -13.37 5.60
CA ALA A 329 -15.10 -14.53 6.35
C ALA A 329 -13.57 -14.61 6.29
N VAL A 330 -12.97 -14.41 5.11
CA VAL A 330 -11.51 -14.43 4.93
C VAL A 330 -10.84 -13.27 5.67
N VAL A 331 -11.38 -12.05 5.57
CA VAL A 331 -10.81 -10.90 6.29
C VAL A 331 -11.02 -11.02 7.81
N ALA A 332 -12.11 -11.64 8.27
CA ALA A 332 -12.28 -11.97 9.69
C ALA A 332 -11.18 -12.93 10.16
N GLU A 333 -10.82 -13.95 9.36
CA GLU A 333 -9.73 -14.86 9.67
C GLU A 333 -8.37 -14.12 9.71
N MET A 334 -8.10 -13.18 8.77
CA MET A 334 -6.88 -12.36 8.78
C MET A 334 -6.80 -11.45 10.02
N LYS A 335 -7.94 -11.06 10.60
CA LYS A 335 -8.02 -10.24 11.83
C LYS A 335 -7.94 -11.06 13.12
N ALA A 336 -8.16 -12.38 13.06
CA ALA A 336 -8.34 -13.22 14.25
C ALA A 336 -7.14 -13.27 15.18
N LYS A 337 -5.93 -13.14 14.63
CA LYS A 337 -4.67 -13.16 15.38
C LYS A 337 -3.55 -12.46 14.60
N PRO A 338 -2.46 -12.02 15.26
CA PRO A 338 -1.27 -11.55 14.57
C PRO A 338 -0.74 -12.59 13.57
N ILE A 339 -0.26 -12.08 12.44
CA ILE A 339 0.30 -12.86 11.33
C ILE A 339 1.82 -12.72 11.38
N GLU A 340 2.53 -13.83 11.51
CA GLU A 340 3.99 -13.83 11.39
C GLU A 340 4.37 -13.81 9.91
N ASP A 341 4.94 -12.69 9.48
CA ASP A 341 5.32 -12.43 8.09
C ASP A 341 6.84 -12.31 7.95
N ALA A 342 7.42 -12.98 6.96
CA ALA A 342 8.86 -13.00 6.77
C ALA A 342 9.45 -11.63 6.40
N LEU A 343 8.67 -10.77 5.73
CA LEU A 343 9.13 -9.46 5.22
C LEU A 343 8.72 -8.29 6.12
N PHE A 344 7.58 -8.39 6.82
CA PHE A 344 7.02 -7.31 7.63
C PHE A 344 7.05 -7.59 9.14
N GLY A 345 7.55 -8.79 9.54
CA GLY A 345 7.55 -9.22 10.94
C GLY A 345 6.13 -9.56 11.42
N THR A 346 5.81 -9.24 12.67
CA THR A 346 4.46 -9.45 13.20
C THR A 346 3.50 -8.40 12.66
N VAL A 347 2.51 -8.82 11.87
CA VAL A 347 1.48 -7.98 11.26
C VAL A 347 0.15 -8.19 11.98
N THR A 348 -0.48 -7.13 12.44
CA THR A 348 -1.82 -7.17 13.04
C THR A 348 -2.82 -6.45 12.15
N VAL A 349 -3.85 -7.14 11.67
CA VAL A 349 -4.95 -6.52 10.91
C VAL A 349 -6.01 -6.02 11.88
N ARG A 350 -6.19 -4.69 11.94
CA ARG A 350 -7.12 -4.02 12.85
C ARG A 350 -8.58 -4.08 12.36
N PRO A 351 -9.56 -3.74 13.22
CA PRO A 351 -10.98 -3.68 12.84
C PRO A 351 -11.27 -2.80 11.61
N ASP A 352 -10.53 -1.68 11.45
CA ASP A 352 -10.63 -0.76 10.31
C ASP A 352 -10.01 -1.31 9.01
N GLY A 353 -9.41 -2.50 9.04
CA GLY A 353 -8.74 -3.14 7.91
C GLY A 353 -7.29 -2.69 7.71
N ARG A 354 -6.71 -1.85 8.57
CA ARG A 354 -5.28 -1.51 8.51
C ARG A 354 -4.42 -2.65 9.05
N ALA A 355 -3.53 -3.18 8.24
CA ALA A 355 -2.45 -4.05 8.68
C ALA A 355 -1.34 -3.21 9.32
N VAL A 356 -1.02 -3.48 10.57
CA VAL A 356 -0.09 -2.70 11.39
C VAL A 356 1.19 -3.50 11.61
N HIS A 357 2.32 -2.89 11.32
CA HIS A 357 3.68 -3.44 11.45
C HIS A 357 4.69 -2.29 11.61
N ALA A 358 5.98 -2.58 11.76
CA ALA A 358 7.00 -1.54 11.85
C ALA A 358 7.19 -0.82 10.51
N MET A 359 7.56 0.48 10.58
CA MET A 359 8.03 1.29 9.47
C MET A 359 9.48 1.71 9.70
N TYR A 360 10.20 2.05 8.65
CA TYR A 360 11.63 2.35 8.72
C TYR A 360 11.94 3.68 8.05
N ALA A 361 12.60 4.57 8.79
CA ALA A 361 13.11 5.81 8.22
C ALA A 361 14.53 5.60 7.69
N TYR A 362 14.79 6.13 6.51
CA TYR A 362 16.07 6.06 5.80
C TYR A 362 16.53 7.41 5.32
N ARG A 363 17.83 7.51 5.09
CA ARG A 363 18.49 8.54 4.29
C ARG A 363 19.10 7.89 3.06
N VAL A 364 18.99 8.54 1.93
CA VAL A 364 19.73 8.11 0.75
C VAL A 364 21.23 8.29 0.97
N LYS A 365 22.01 7.27 0.69
CA LYS A 365 23.47 7.24 0.82
C LYS A 365 24.14 8.24 -0.12
N ALA A 366 25.30 8.76 0.30
CA ALA A 366 26.24 9.37 -0.65
C ALA A 366 26.90 8.30 -1.53
N PRO A 367 27.40 8.65 -2.72
CA PRO A 367 28.01 7.67 -3.63
C PRO A 367 29.12 6.82 -3.00
N GLY A 368 29.92 7.40 -2.10
CA GLY A 368 31.01 6.69 -1.41
C GLY A 368 30.55 5.75 -0.28
N GLU A 369 29.28 5.78 0.11
CA GLU A 369 28.71 4.90 1.13
C GLU A 369 28.05 3.64 0.53
N SER A 370 27.81 3.63 -0.79
CA SER A 370 27.16 2.53 -1.51
C SER A 370 28.19 1.46 -1.93
N THR A 371 27.82 0.20 -1.77
CA THR A 371 28.65 -0.97 -2.12
C THR A 371 28.16 -1.70 -3.36
N SER A 372 26.96 -1.39 -3.86
CA SER A 372 26.37 -1.97 -5.06
C SER A 372 25.31 -1.05 -5.66
N GLU A 373 24.90 -1.31 -6.90
CA GLU A 373 23.93 -0.51 -7.66
C GLU A 373 22.64 -0.20 -6.88
N TRP A 374 22.12 -1.16 -6.11
CA TRP A 374 20.86 -1.04 -5.37
C TRP A 374 21.05 -0.77 -3.87
N ASP A 375 22.29 -0.67 -3.40
CA ASP A 375 22.61 -0.33 -2.01
C ASP A 375 22.53 1.18 -1.77
N VAL A 376 21.31 1.72 -1.74
CA VAL A 376 21.07 3.17 -1.79
C VAL A 376 20.61 3.78 -0.47
N TYR A 377 20.23 2.96 0.56
CA TYR A 377 19.67 3.46 1.82
C TYR A 377 20.59 3.24 3.02
N ALA A 378 20.67 4.27 3.85
CA ALA A 378 21.25 4.20 5.18
C ALA A 378 20.09 4.30 6.22
N PRO A 379 19.96 3.34 7.15
CA PRO A 379 18.89 3.35 8.14
C PRO A 379 19.09 4.50 9.13
N ILE A 380 17.99 5.18 9.49
CA ILE A 380 17.95 6.23 10.53
C ILE A 380 17.27 5.71 11.78
N ALA A 381 16.05 5.15 11.63
CA ALA A 381 15.25 4.71 12.75
C ALA A 381 14.24 3.62 12.34
N THR A 382 13.90 2.77 13.29
CA THR A 382 12.72 1.92 13.24
C THR A 382 11.59 2.59 14.01
N ILE A 383 10.42 2.68 13.38
CA ILE A 383 9.20 3.20 13.98
C ILE A 383 8.35 1.98 14.33
N PRO A 384 8.17 1.65 15.61
CA PRO A 384 7.38 0.49 16.03
C PRO A 384 5.93 0.58 15.54
N ALA A 385 5.29 -0.57 15.41
CA ALA A 385 3.93 -0.72 14.88
C ALA A 385 2.89 0.17 15.60
N ASP A 386 2.98 0.31 16.91
CA ASP A 386 2.08 1.13 17.75
C ASP A 386 2.24 2.65 17.54
N GLY A 387 3.39 3.09 17.00
CA GLY A 387 3.66 4.49 16.66
C GLY A 387 3.70 4.80 15.17
N ALA A 388 3.61 3.77 14.30
CA ALA A 388 3.76 3.92 12.86
C ALA A 388 2.46 4.36 12.17
N PHE A 389 1.31 3.86 12.63
CA PHE A 389 0.03 4.08 11.97
C PHE A 389 -0.92 4.93 12.83
N ARG A 390 -1.89 5.57 12.18
CA ARG A 390 -2.90 6.41 12.82
C ARG A 390 -3.59 5.65 13.96
N PRO A 391 -3.81 6.29 15.14
CA PRO A 391 -4.62 5.70 16.19
C PRO A 391 -6.00 5.28 15.66
N LEU A 392 -6.48 4.11 16.08
CA LEU A 392 -7.72 3.51 15.54
C LEU A 392 -8.93 4.47 15.71
N ALA A 393 -9.02 5.15 16.86
CA ALA A 393 -10.09 6.08 17.17
C ALA A 393 -10.12 7.31 16.24
N ASP A 394 -8.98 7.70 15.67
CA ASP A 394 -8.84 8.91 14.85
C ASP A 394 -9.17 8.65 13.37
N GLY A 395 -9.46 7.39 13.02
CA GLY A 395 -9.67 6.97 11.63
C GLY A 395 -11.02 7.38 11.04
N GLY A 396 -12.05 7.49 11.86
CA GLY A 396 -13.42 7.75 11.39
C GLY A 396 -14.02 6.61 10.57
N CYS A 397 -13.52 5.37 10.76
CA CYS A 397 -14.06 4.18 10.11
C CYS A 397 -15.41 3.80 10.75
N PRO A 398 -16.51 3.68 9.98
CA PRO A 398 -17.82 3.32 10.53
C PRO A 398 -17.90 1.90 11.11
N LEU A 399 -16.92 1.05 10.85
CA LEU A 399 -16.83 -0.31 11.42
C LEU A 399 -16.21 -0.32 12.83
N VAL A 400 -15.62 0.80 13.26
CA VAL A 400 -15.01 0.97 14.58
C VAL A 400 -15.99 1.71 15.48
N LYS A 401 -16.41 1.04 16.57
CA LYS A 401 -17.36 1.58 17.54
C LYS A 401 -16.60 2.18 18.72
#